data_7fa0b9c4124d1d94d573ddc2e52c6e64
#
_entry.id   7fa0b9c4124d1d94d573ddc2e52c6e64
#
_cell.length_a   1.000
_cell.length_b   1.000
_cell.length_c   1.000
_cell.angle_alpha   90.00
_cell.angle_beta   90.00
_cell.angle_gamma   90.00
#
_symmetry.space_group_name_H-M   'P 1'
#
loop_
_entity.id
_entity.type
_entity.pdbx_description
1 polymer ?
#
loop_
_entity_poly.entity_id
_entity_poly.type
_entity_poly.pdbx_seq_one_letter_code
_entity_poly.pdbx_strand_id
1 'polypeptide(L)'
;DTQTSQHTELLIHGTRNPNIFSILKCGLIIRPTNAVISGAAYGEGIYHSAHTDKSLGYTGYDPDKIFLIQNVHMGIPDVYNGWYRDGKGISRQQMNYNHLKSIGHDSLYVKPGDGLRNSEYIVYNQQQTNTEYILWMK
;
A
#
# COMPACT_ATOMS: atom_id res chain seq x y z
N ASP A 1 -9.70 -13.63 16.31
CA ASP A 1 -10.79 -12.75 16.67
C ASP A 1 -11.34 -12.05 15.43
N THR A 2 -12.65 -12.17 15.24
CA THR A 2 -13.31 -11.63 14.05
C THR A 2 -13.22 -10.10 13.97
N GLN A 3 -13.20 -9.40 15.10
CA GLN A 3 -13.08 -7.94 15.10
C GLN A 3 -11.73 -7.48 14.57
N THR A 4 -10.66 -8.16 14.93
CA THR A 4 -9.32 -7.82 14.46
C THR A 4 -9.20 -8.06 12.97
N SER A 5 -9.75 -9.16 12.46
CA SER A 5 -9.68 -9.50 11.04
C SER A 5 -10.53 -8.57 10.16
N GLN A 6 -11.40 -7.76 10.78
CA GLN A 6 -12.26 -6.82 10.05
C GLN A 6 -11.78 -5.37 10.15
N HIS A 7 -10.58 -5.15 10.68
CA HIS A 7 -10.01 -3.81 10.80
C HIS A 7 -9.83 -3.18 9.42
N THR A 8 -10.49 -2.05 9.20
CA THR A 8 -10.39 -1.27 7.98
C THR A 8 -10.00 0.17 8.30
N GLU A 9 -9.34 0.82 7.35
CA GLU A 9 -8.94 2.23 7.48
C GLU A 9 -9.17 2.94 6.16
N LEU A 10 -9.47 4.24 6.23
CA LEU A 10 -9.49 5.10 5.06
C LEU A 10 -8.09 5.67 4.89
N LEU A 11 -7.47 5.36 3.77
CA LEU A 11 -6.08 5.73 3.50
C LEU A 11 -5.98 6.35 2.11
N ILE A 12 -4.84 6.95 1.83
CA ILE A 12 -4.61 7.71 0.60
C ILE A 12 -3.68 6.93 -0.31
N HIS A 13 -4.07 6.82 -1.58
CA HIS A 13 -3.22 6.25 -2.61
C HIS A 13 -3.01 7.30 -3.71
N GLY A 14 -1.76 7.65 -3.96
CA GLY A 14 -1.39 8.53 -5.07
C GLY A 14 -1.05 7.72 -6.31
N THR A 15 -1.49 8.20 -7.45
CA THR A 15 -1.18 7.58 -8.73
C THR A 15 -1.08 8.65 -9.81
N ARG A 16 -0.50 8.30 -10.95
CA ARG A 16 -0.43 9.22 -12.09
C ARG A 16 -1.81 9.36 -12.71
N ASN A 17 -2.15 10.59 -13.14
CA ASN A 17 -3.47 10.90 -13.64
C ASN A 17 -3.95 9.99 -14.78
N PRO A 18 -3.11 9.60 -15.77
CA PRO A 18 -3.57 8.70 -16.83
C PRO A 18 -4.08 7.36 -16.35
N ASN A 19 -3.70 6.92 -15.14
CA ASN A 19 -4.11 5.64 -14.59
C ASN A 19 -5.50 5.66 -13.94
N ILE A 20 -6.06 6.86 -13.74
CA ILE A 20 -7.29 7.01 -12.94
C ILE A 20 -8.46 6.23 -13.55
N PHE A 21 -8.66 6.33 -14.86
CA PHE A 21 -9.77 5.64 -15.50
C PHE A 21 -9.67 4.13 -15.37
N SER A 22 -8.47 3.58 -15.53
CA SER A 22 -8.25 2.15 -15.34
C SER A 22 -8.56 1.72 -13.91
N ILE A 23 -8.14 2.52 -12.94
CA ILE A 23 -8.36 2.23 -11.53
C ILE A 23 -9.84 2.30 -11.20
N LEU A 24 -10.57 3.27 -11.72
CA LEU A 24 -12.00 3.39 -11.50
C LEU A 24 -12.77 2.21 -12.10
N LYS A 25 -12.28 1.69 -13.21
CA LYS A 25 -12.92 0.57 -13.88
C LYS A 25 -12.58 -0.79 -13.26
N CYS A 26 -11.32 -1.00 -12.91
CA CYS A 26 -10.80 -2.32 -12.53
C CYS A 26 -10.27 -2.37 -11.10
N GLY A 27 -10.21 -1.25 -10.40
CA GLY A 27 -9.57 -1.15 -9.10
C GLY A 27 -8.06 -1.08 -9.21
N LEU A 28 -7.41 -0.92 -8.06
CA LEU A 28 -5.95 -0.95 -7.99
C LEU A 28 -5.46 -2.36 -8.20
N ILE A 29 -4.43 -2.52 -9.03
CA ILE A 29 -3.85 -3.83 -9.31
C ILE A 29 -2.41 -3.88 -8.82
N ILE A 30 -1.98 -5.08 -8.46
CA ILE A 30 -0.59 -5.33 -8.10
C ILE A 30 0.19 -5.54 -9.39
N ARG A 31 1.28 -4.79 -9.57
CA ARG A 31 2.06 -4.85 -10.79
C ARG A 31 2.85 -6.15 -10.89
N PRO A 32 3.06 -6.66 -12.12
CA PRO A 32 3.90 -7.83 -12.31
C PRO A 32 5.34 -7.57 -11.87
N THR A 33 6.04 -8.65 -11.50
CA THR A 33 7.41 -8.60 -11.01
C THR A 33 8.41 -8.01 -12.00
N ASN A 34 8.12 -8.09 -13.30
CA ASN A 34 9.01 -7.58 -14.32
C ASN A 34 8.77 -6.11 -14.67
N ALA A 35 7.78 -5.46 -14.05
CA ALA A 35 7.52 -4.06 -14.29
C ALA A 35 8.50 -3.19 -13.50
N VAL A 36 8.89 -2.05 -14.08
CA VAL A 36 9.66 -1.06 -13.34
C VAL A 36 8.71 -0.35 -12.39
N ILE A 37 8.92 -0.53 -11.09
CA ILE A 37 8.04 -0.01 -10.06
C ILE A 37 8.84 0.86 -9.12
N SER A 38 8.49 2.14 -9.04
CA SER A 38 9.03 3.01 -7.99
C SER A 38 8.27 2.73 -6.70
N GLY A 39 9.00 2.67 -5.58
CA GLY A 39 8.39 2.47 -4.27
C GLY A 39 8.09 1.02 -3.92
N ALA A 40 8.72 0.05 -4.58
CA ALA A 40 8.54 -1.37 -4.26
C ALA A 40 9.48 -1.85 -3.15
N ALA A 41 9.82 -0.99 -2.21
CA ALA A 41 10.80 -1.27 -1.16
C ALA A 41 10.38 -2.42 -0.25
N TYR A 42 9.09 -2.68 -0.13
CA TYR A 42 8.52 -3.72 0.72
C TYR A 42 7.76 -4.75 -0.09
N GLY A 43 8.21 -5.00 -1.31
CA GLY A 43 7.60 -5.97 -2.20
C GLY A 43 6.51 -5.38 -3.08
N GLU A 44 5.91 -6.23 -3.89
CA GLU A 44 4.89 -5.83 -4.85
C GLU A 44 3.52 -5.85 -4.19
N GLY A 45 3.14 -4.72 -3.64
CA GLY A 45 1.86 -4.52 -3.01
C GLY A 45 1.23 -3.22 -3.45
N ILE A 46 0.13 -2.88 -2.82
CA ILE A 46 -0.54 -1.61 -3.01
C ILE A 46 -0.26 -0.77 -1.78
N TYR A 47 0.42 0.34 -1.97
CA TYR A 47 0.96 1.20 -0.93
C TYR A 47 0.00 2.35 -0.66
N HIS A 48 -0.25 2.61 0.62
CA HIS A 48 -1.14 3.68 1.06
C HIS A 48 -0.46 4.51 2.14
N SER A 49 -0.96 5.72 2.33
CA SER A 49 -0.47 6.64 3.35
C SER A 49 -1.65 7.28 4.08
N ALA A 50 -1.40 7.72 5.29
CA ALA A 50 -2.35 8.54 6.03
C ALA A 50 -2.19 10.04 5.72
N HIS A 51 -1.19 10.41 4.93
CA HIS A 51 -0.87 11.81 4.63
C HIS A 51 -0.68 12.02 3.14
N THR A 52 -1.15 13.18 2.64
CA THR A 52 -1.03 13.51 1.21
C THR A 52 0.44 13.71 0.79
N ASP A 53 1.31 14.17 1.68
CA ASP A 53 2.73 14.36 1.39
C ASP A 53 3.38 13.09 0.83
N LYS A 54 3.08 11.96 1.45
CA LYS A 54 3.64 10.68 1.04
C LYS A 54 3.10 10.30 -0.33
N SER A 55 1.80 10.46 -0.52
CA SER A 55 1.14 10.07 -1.76
C SER A 55 1.51 10.96 -2.94
N LEU A 56 1.96 12.21 -2.69
CA LEU A 56 2.41 13.12 -3.75
C LEU A 56 3.52 12.51 -4.58
N GLY A 57 4.40 11.72 -3.98
CA GLY A 57 5.50 11.08 -4.70
C GLY A 57 5.05 10.13 -5.80
N TYR A 58 3.80 9.68 -5.77
CA TYR A 58 3.26 8.73 -6.74
C TYR A 58 2.40 9.38 -7.81
N THR A 59 2.14 10.69 -7.74
CA THR A 59 1.22 11.35 -8.68
C THR A 59 1.90 11.87 -9.94
N GLY A 60 3.23 11.82 -10.03
CA GLY A 60 3.95 12.32 -11.20
C GLY A 60 4.06 13.83 -11.22
N TYR A 61 4.19 14.39 -12.42
CA TYR A 61 4.50 15.80 -12.62
C TYR A 61 3.31 16.65 -13.06
N ASP A 62 2.10 16.06 -13.09
CA ASP A 62 0.92 16.82 -13.46
C ASP A 62 0.66 17.96 -12.48
N PRO A 63 0.25 19.16 -12.94
CA PRO A 63 -0.08 20.25 -12.04
C PRO A 63 -1.31 19.95 -11.18
N ASP A 64 -2.26 19.20 -11.72
CA ASP A 64 -3.40 18.72 -10.96
C ASP A 64 -3.04 17.39 -10.30
N LYS A 65 -3.29 17.29 -9.00
CA LYS A 65 -3.01 16.09 -8.24
C LYS A 65 -4.32 15.40 -7.89
N ILE A 66 -4.42 14.12 -8.26
CA ILE A 66 -5.59 13.30 -7.97
C ILE A 66 -5.17 12.21 -7.02
N PHE A 67 -5.82 12.15 -5.86
CA PHE A 67 -5.60 11.13 -4.86
C PHE A 67 -6.84 10.27 -4.76
N LEU A 68 -6.62 8.99 -4.53
CA LEU A 68 -7.70 8.06 -4.26
C LEU A 68 -7.79 7.85 -2.75
N ILE A 69 -8.98 8.02 -2.22
CA ILE A 69 -9.25 7.67 -0.82
C ILE A 69 -9.77 6.24 -0.86
N GLN A 70 -8.97 5.35 -0.29
CA GLN A 70 -9.21 3.91 -0.34
C GLN A 70 -9.75 3.43 1.00
N ASN A 71 -10.72 2.53 0.95
CA ASN A 71 -11.12 1.76 2.11
C ASN A 71 -10.25 0.50 2.12
N VAL A 72 -9.35 0.41 3.09
CA VAL A 72 -8.32 -0.63 3.11
C VAL A 72 -8.58 -1.59 4.24
N HIS A 73 -8.73 -2.87 3.90
CA HIS A 73 -8.85 -3.93 4.89
C HIS A 73 -7.44 -4.31 5.36
N MET A 74 -7.03 -3.74 6.48
CA MET A 74 -5.73 -4.05 7.08
C MET A 74 -5.75 -5.37 7.82
N GLY A 75 -6.90 -5.77 8.35
CA GLY A 75 -6.99 -6.98 9.14
C GLY A 75 -6.05 -6.94 10.34
N ILE A 76 -5.18 -7.93 10.44
CA ILE A 76 -4.14 -7.99 11.48
C ILE A 76 -2.82 -7.59 10.82
N PRO A 77 -2.39 -6.32 10.97
CA PRO A 77 -1.16 -5.87 10.32
C PRO A 77 0.09 -6.41 11.04
N ASP A 78 1.09 -6.74 10.25
CA ASP A 78 2.41 -7.01 10.76
C ASP A 78 3.19 -5.71 10.77
N VAL A 79 3.82 -5.37 11.89
CA VAL A 79 4.56 -4.11 12.02
C VAL A 79 6.00 -4.35 11.64
N TYR A 80 6.41 -3.75 10.52
CA TYR A 80 7.78 -3.85 10.06
C TYR A 80 8.70 -2.95 10.89
N ASN A 81 9.79 -3.52 11.36
CA ASN A 81 10.79 -2.80 12.14
C ASN A 81 12.23 -3.24 11.80
N GLY A 82 12.44 -3.75 10.60
CA GLY A 82 13.76 -4.15 10.14
C GLY A 82 14.13 -5.60 10.40
N TRP A 83 13.24 -6.39 10.97
CA TRP A 83 13.58 -7.75 11.44
C TRP A 83 13.40 -8.85 10.38
N TYR A 84 12.84 -8.54 9.23
CA TYR A 84 12.53 -9.59 8.24
C TYR A 84 13.76 -10.36 7.76
N ARG A 85 14.91 -9.71 7.74
CA ARG A 85 16.13 -10.39 7.32
C ARG A 85 16.68 -11.36 8.39
N ASP A 86 16.11 -11.37 9.56
CA ASP A 86 16.64 -12.14 10.69
C ASP A 86 15.85 -13.45 10.88
N GLY A 87 15.90 -14.32 9.87
CA GLY A 87 15.32 -15.65 9.99
C GLY A 87 13.84 -15.76 9.69
N LYS A 88 13.25 -14.75 9.08
CA LYS A 88 11.84 -14.81 8.67
C LYS A 88 11.64 -15.38 7.26
N GLY A 89 12.70 -15.83 6.63
CA GLY A 89 12.61 -16.58 5.38
C GLY A 89 12.61 -15.77 4.11
N ILE A 90 12.31 -14.45 4.17
CA ILE A 90 12.32 -13.59 2.99
C ILE A 90 12.89 -12.22 3.31
N SER A 91 13.39 -11.53 2.29
CA SER A 91 13.76 -10.13 2.42
C SER A 91 12.51 -9.26 2.28
N ARG A 92 12.62 -7.98 2.70
CA ARG A 92 11.49 -7.06 2.61
C ARG A 92 10.99 -6.88 1.16
N GLN A 93 11.91 -6.92 0.19
CA GLN A 93 11.55 -6.76 -1.22
C GLN A 93 10.79 -7.96 -1.77
N GLN A 94 10.82 -9.08 -1.07
CA GLN A 94 10.12 -10.30 -1.45
C GLN A 94 8.79 -10.49 -0.72
N MET A 95 8.38 -9.50 0.08
CA MET A 95 7.14 -9.60 0.84
C MET A 95 5.94 -9.84 -0.09
N ASN A 96 5.04 -10.72 0.32
CA ASN A 96 3.86 -11.06 -0.45
C ASN A 96 2.73 -11.53 0.47
N TYR A 97 1.54 -11.68 -0.12
CA TYR A 97 0.35 -12.06 0.63
C TYR A 97 0.51 -13.42 1.32
N ASN A 98 1.02 -14.41 0.60
CA ASN A 98 1.15 -15.77 1.15
C ASN A 98 2.07 -15.80 2.35
N HIS A 99 3.17 -15.06 2.30
CA HIS A 99 4.09 -15.00 3.44
C HIS A 99 3.39 -14.39 4.67
N LEU A 100 2.71 -13.26 4.49
CA LEU A 100 1.99 -12.61 5.58
C LEU A 100 0.96 -13.55 6.19
N LYS A 101 0.19 -14.23 5.37
CA LYS A 101 -0.80 -15.19 5.86
C LYS A 101 -0.15 -16.34 6.62
N SER A 102 1.01 -16.79 6.18
CA SER A 102 1.72 -17.88 6.85
C SER A 102 2.19 -17.53 8.28
N ILE A 103 2.38 -16.24 8.55
CA ILE A 103 2.78 -15.76 9.87
C ILE A 103 1.62 -15.09 10.62
N GLY A 104 0.38 -15.24 10.12
CA GLY A 104 -0.82 -14.81 10.82
C GLY A 104 -1.22 -13.37 10.62
N HIS A 105 -0.79 -12.75 9.52
CA HIS A 105 -1.06 -11.34 9.25
C HIS A 105 -1.74 -11.14 7.90
N ASP A 106 -2.37 -9.98 7.73
CA ASP A 106 -3.13 -9.64 6.53
C ASP A 106 -2.52 -8.49 5.74
N SER A 107 -1.66 -7.71 6.35
CA SER A 107 -1.10 -6.49 5.76
C SER A 107 0.24 -6.17 6.41
N LEU A 108 0.92 -5.17 5.87
CA LEU A 108 2.17 -4.68 6.43
C LEU A 108 2.02 -3.21 6.80
N TYR A 109 2.43 -2.86 8.01
CA TYR A 109 2.50 -1.48 8.47
C TYR A 109 3.96 -1.14 8.72
N VAL A 110 4.45 -0.11 8.03
CA VAL A 110 5.83 0.36 8.17
C VAL A 110 5.82 1.67 8.93
N LYS A 111 6.44 1.69 10.10
CA LYS A 111 6.53 2.89 10.94
C LYS A 111 7.47 3.92 10.33
N PRO A 112 7.30 5.21 10.66
CA PRO A 112 8.28 6.21 10.31
C PRO A 112 9.65 5.89 10.93
N GLY A 113 10.70 6.26 10.23
CA GLY A 113 12.09 6.00 10.67
C GLY A 113 12.86 5.39 9.50
N ASP A 114 14.18 5.22 9.67
CA ASP A 114 15.04 4.61 8.67
C ASP A 114 14.87 5.21 7.27
N GLY A 115 14.75 6.55 7.21
CA GLY A 115 14.58 7.27 5.96
C GLY A 115 13.15 7.54 5.56
N LEU A 116 12.17 7.00 6.29
CA LEU A 116 10.75 7.28 6.04
C LEU A 116 10.27 8.42 6.93
N ARG A 117 9.62 9.42 6.32
CA ARG A 117 9.02 10.52 7.07
C ARG A 117 7.65 10.13 7.63
N ASN A 118 6.90 9.33 6.87
CA ASN A 118 5.54 8.92 7.22
C ASN A 118 5.41 7.42 7.13
N SER A 119 4.41 6.90 7.82
CA SER A 119 4.09 5.46 7.77
C SER A 119 3.65 5.02 6.38
N GLU A 120 3.86 3.76 6.07
CA GLU A 120 3.28 3.13 4.90
C GLU A 120 2.37 1.98 5.33
N TYR A 121 1.24 1.85 4.64
CA TYR A 121 0.24 0.82 4.86
C TYR A 121 0.11 0.03 3.56
N ILE A 122 0.49 -1.24 3.59
CA ILE A 122 0.63 -2.02 2.36
C ILE A 122 -0.23 -3.28 2.44
N VAL A 123 -1.02 -3.50 1.39
CA VAL A 123 -1.75 -4.75 1.21
C VAL A 123 -1.24 -5.45 -0.05
N TYR A 124 -1.31 -6.77 -0.05
CA TYR A 124 -0.74 -7.59 -1.12
C TYR A 124 -1.79 -8.40 -1.86
N ASN A 125 -3.06 -8.14 -1.57
CA ASN A 125 -4.20 -8.72 -2.28
C ASN A 125 -5.09 -7.57 -2.73
N GLN A 126 -5.39 -7.52 -4.01
CA GLN A 126 -6.17 -6.44 -4.61
C GLN A 126 -7.55 -6.28 -3.98
N GLN A 127 -8.11 -7.36 -3.43
CA GLN A 127 -9.43 -7.32 -2.82
C GLN A 127 -9.44 -6.65 -1.46
N GLN A 128 -8.27 -6.33 -0.90
CA GLN A 128 -8.19 -5.67 0.39
C GLN A 128 -8.36 -4.15 0.31
N THR A 129 -8.46 -3.59 -0.87
CA THR A 129 -8.55 -2.14 -1.03
C THR A 129 -9.59 -1.76 -2.07
N ASN A 130 -10.41 -0.76 -1.77
CA ASN A 130 -11.48 -0.27 -2.65
C ASN A 130 -11.49 1.24 -2.63
N THR A 131 -11.70 1.85 -3.81
CA THR A 131 -11.78 3.29 -3.92
C THR A 131 -13.14 3.78 -3.41
N GLU A 132 -13.11 4.66 -2.41
CA GLU A 132 -14.31 5.29 -1.85
C GLU A 132 -14.52 6.68 -2.40
N TYR A 133 -13.46 7.49 -2.49
CA TYR A 133 -13.53 8.88 -2.91
C TYR A 133 -12.35 9.23 -3.78
N ILE A 134 -12.54 10.26 -4.61
CA ILE A 134 -11.46 10.87 -5.38
C ILE A 134 -11.26 12.28 -4.85
N LEU A 135 -10.02 12.61 -4.50
CA LEU A 135 -9.64 13.93 -4.04
C LEU A 135 -8.81 14.60 -5.12
N TRP A 136 -9.29 15.75 -5.60
CA TRP A 136 -8.61 16.53 -6.63
C TRP A 136 -7.99 17.76 -6.00
N MET A 137 -6.69 17.94 -6.19
CA MET A 137 -5.94 19.08 -5.68
C MET A 137 -5.15 19.73 -6.81
N LYS A 138 -5.17 21.04 -6.84
CA LYS A 138 -4.36 21.81 -7.79
C LYS A 138 -3.05 22.27 -7.17
#